data_658ccb9ee6976d38c7f4dfa6155dd121
#
_entry.id   658ccb9ee6976d38c7f4dfa6155dd121
#
_cell.length_a   1.000
_cell.length_b   1.000
_cell.length_c   1.000
_cell.angle_alpha   90.00
_cell.angle_beta   90.00
_cell.angle_gamma   90.00
#
_symmetry.space_group_name_H-M   'P 1'
#
loop_
_entity.id
_entity.type
_entity.pdbx_description
1 polymer ?
#
loop_
_entity_poly.entity_id
_entity_poly.type
_entity_poly.pdbx_seq_one_letter_code
_entity_poly.pdbx_strand_id
1 'polypeptide(L)'
;MSELVAYHEAGHALMAHLLGAQVRLVTIAPDDDDGPRRSGDAQILWRRSRMSDREFAANSVQVHLAGPVAEMIYSGEPYHPAFIAEWSADWAGALSAAEILIPDERKRVAHIEQIVIALHRHLQADDVWPALAALADHLLAHESLDAEQVEEVLEPYI
;
A
#
# COMPACT_ATOMS: atom_id res chain seq x y z
N MET A 1 12.32 -12.30 5.00
CA MET A 1 10.95 -12.40 5.59
C MET A 1 10.49 -11.05 6.11
N SER A 2 11.13 -10.52 7.15
CA SER A 2 10.78 -9.18 7.68
C SER A 2 10.93 -8.08 6.63
N GLU A 3 11.90 -8.20 5.75
CA GLU A 3 12.15 -7.23 4.69
C GLU A 3 10.98 -7.13 3.71
N LEU A 4 10.40 -8.27 3.30
CA LEU A 4 9.25 -8.26 2.40
C LEU A 4 8.05 -7.57 3.06
N VAL A 5 7.80 -7.85 4.34
CA VAL A 5 6.73 -7.21 5.10
C VAL A 5 6.99 -5.71 5.22
N ALA A 6 8.24 -5.30 5.50
CA ALA A 6 8.61 -3.89 5.61
C ALA A 6 8.35 -3.13 4.31
N TYR A 7 8.75 -3.69 3.17
CA TYR A 7 8.48 -3.06 1.87
C TYR A 7 6.99 -3.04 1.53
N HIS A 8 6.27 -4.09 1.88
CA HIS A 8 4.82 -4.17 1.69
C HIS A 8 4.11 -3.03 2.45
N GLU A 9 4.36 -2.92 3.74
CA GLU A 9 3.71 -1.91 4.58
C GLU A 9 4.20 -0.49 4.23
N ALA A 10 5.48 -0.35 3.87
CA ALA A 10 6.02 0.92 3.37
C ALA A 10 5.31 1.36 2.09
N GLY A 11 4.97 0.41 1.21
CA GLY A 11 4.22 0.68 -0.02
C GLY A 11 2.85 1.28 0.28
N HIS A 12 2.08 0.66 1.18
CA HIS A 12 0.79 1.19 1.60
C HIS A 12 0.92 2.58 2.22
N ALA A 13 1.86 2.75 3.13
CA ALA A 13 2.06 4.01 3.85
C ALA A 13 2.48 5.15 2.91
N LEU A 14 3.45 4.91 2.05
CA LEU A 14 3.90 5.94 1.10
C LEU A 14 2.79 6.35 0.16
N MET A 15 2.08 5.38 -0.43
CA MET A 15 1.00 5.71 -1.37
C MET A 15 -0.11 6.51 -0.69
N ALA A 16 -0.50 6.12 0.52
CA ALA A 16 -1.48 6.86 1.30
C ALA A 16 -1.03 8.30 1.55
N HIS A 17 0.22 8.49 1.94
CA HIS A 17 0.80 9.81 2.19
C HIS A 17 0.80 10.67 0.92
N LEU A 18 1.21 10.10 -0.22
CA LEU A 18 1.22 10.81 -1.50
C LEU A 18 -0.18 11.22 -1.96
N LEU A 19 -1.19 10.45 -1.59
CA LEU A 19 -2.59 10.76 -1.91
C LEU A 19 -3.29 11.68 -0.89
N GLY A 20 -2.54 12.19 0.08
CA GLY A 20 -3.05 13.17 1.03
C GLY A 20 -3.68 12.61 2.29
N ALA A 21 -3.60 11.30 2.52
CA ALA A 21 -4.05 10.69 3.75
C ALA A 21 -3.02 10.84 4.87
N GLN A 22 -3.46 10.68 6.11
CA GLN A 22 -2.55 10.56 7.25
C GLN A 22 -2.30 9.09 7.54
N VAL A 23 -1.02 8.72 7.63
CA VAL A 23 -0.64 7.39 8.11
C VAL A 23 -0.56 7.48 9.63
N ARG A 24 -1.54 6.90 10.31
CA ARG A 24 -1.61 6.96 11.77
C ARG A 24 -0.60 6.04 12.43
N LEU A 25 -0.44 4.86 11.87
CA LEU A 25 0.48 3.84 12.36
C LEU A 25 0.84 2.92 11.20
N VAL A 26 2.10 2.55 11.10
CA VAL A 26 2.54 1.47 10.23
C VAL A 26 3.45 0.57 11.05
N THR A 27 3.25 -0.75 10.93
CA THR A 27 3.98 -1.73 11.76
C THR A 27 4.25 -3.00 10.97
N ILE A 28 5.35 -3.65 11.29
CA ILE A 28 5.68 -5.00 10.79
C ILE A 28 5.48 -6.06 11.88
N ALA A 29 4.97 -5.67 13.04
CA ALA A 29 4.69 -6.60 14.13
C ALA A 29 3.61 -7.61 13.70
N PRO A 30 3.76 -8.90 14.09
CA PRO A 30 2.72 -9.89 13.84
C PRO A 30 1.42 -9.52 14.55
N ASP A 31 0.29 -9.85 13.90
CA ASP A 31 -1.04 -9.67 14.48
C ASP A 31 -1.35 -10.86 15.40
N ASP A 32 -1.66 -10.58 16.67
CA ASP A 32 -1.98 -11.60 17.68
C ASP A 32 -3.47 -11.88 17.82
N ASP A 33 -4.31 -11.30 16.95
CA ASP A 33 -5.76 -11.51 16.97
C ASP A 33 -6.14 -12.95 16.57
N ASP A 34 -7.36 -13.38 16.98
CA ASP A 34 -7.88 -14.73 16.72
C ASP A 34 -8.18 -15.01 15.24
N GLY A 35 -8.05 -14.02 14.37
CA GLY A 35 -8.24 -14.15 12.93
C GLY A 35 -7.04 -14.73 12.20
N PRO A 36 -7.08 -14.77 10.87
CA PRO A 36 -5.91 -15.18 10.08
C PRO A 36 -4.71 -14.32 10.42
N ARG A 37 -3.57 -14.94 10.68
CA ARG A 37 -2.35 -14.20 11.04
C ARG A 37 -1.90 -13.30 9.91
N ARG A 38 -1.72 -12.04 10.24
CA ARG A 38 -1.07 -11.06 9.37
C ARG A 38 0.27 -10.68 9.98
N SER A 39 1.25 -10.45 9.13
CA SER A 39 2.49 -9.82 9.52
C SER A 39 2.46 -8.40 8.96
N GLY A 40 2.24 -7.44 9.85
CA GLY A 40 2.21 -6.03 9.45
C GLY A 40 0.83 -5.45 9.26
N ASP A 41 0.75 -4.14 9.36
CA ASP A 41 -0.48 -3.36 9.19
C ASP A 41 -0.14 -1.89 8.93
N ALA A 42 -1.00 -1.20 8.19
CA ALA A 42 -0.92 0.24 8.00
C ALA A 42 -2.30 0.83 8.26
N GLN A 43 -2.39 1.69 9.28
CA GLN A 43 -3.63 2.39 9.64
C GLN A 43 -3.67 3.75 8.98
N ILE A 44 -4.66 3.98 8.13
CA ILE A 44 -4.72 5.16 7.27
C ILE A 44 -5.99 5.93 7.57
N LEU A 45 -5.87 7.24 7.77
CA LEU A 45 -6.97 8.15 7.97
C LEU A 45 -7.15 9.05 6.75
N TRP A 46 -8.32 8.97 6.15
CA TRP A 46 -8.68 9.79 4.99
C TRP A 46 -9.50 11.00 5.41
N ARG A 47 -9.29 12.12 4.73
CA ARG A 47 -10.10 13.34 4.92
C ARG A 47 -11.38 13.20 4.09
N ARG A 48 -12.30 12.33 4.53
CA ARG A 48 -13.52 11.98 3.80
C ARG A 48 -14.41 13.19 3.48
N SER A 49 -14.40 14.21 4.34
CA SER A 49 -15.21 15.41 4.13
C SER A 49 -14.72 16.25 2.93
N ARG A 50 -13.53 16.01 2.44
CA ARG A 50 -12.91 16.76 1.34
C ARG A 50 -12.83 15.97 0.04
N MET A 51 -13.43 14.79 -0.02
CA MET A 51 -13.38 13.95 -1.21
C MET A 51 -14.71 13.28 -1.46
N SER A 52 -14.99 13.06 -2.75
CA SER A 52 -16.16 12.29 -3.16
C SER A 52 -15.96 10.81 -2.89
N ASP A 53 -17.04 10.04 -2.92
CA ASP A 53 -16.95 8.58 -2.79
C ASP A 53 -16.11 7.97 -3.92
N ARG A 54 -16.16 8.54 -5.12
CA ARG A 54 -15.36 8.07 -6.26
C ARG A 54 -13.89 8.35 -6.05
N GLU A 55 -13.52 9.52 -5.56
CA GLU A 55 -12.13 9.85 -5.23
C GLU A 55 -11.59 8.93 -4.15
N PHE A 56 -12.37 8.70 -3.10
CA PHE A 56 -11.99 7.78 -2.04
C PHE A 56 -11.78 6.36 -2.58
N ALA A 57 -12.68 5.89 -3.43
CA ALA A 57 -12.58 4.57 -4.04
C ALA A 57 -11.30 4.45 -4.89
N ALA A 58 -11.04 5.44 -5.74
CA ALA A 58 -9.85 5.45 -6.60
C ALA A 58 -8.56 5.45 -5.76
N ASN A 59 -8.52 6.26 -4.72
CA ASN A 59 -7.37 6.33 -3.81
C ASN A 59 -7.19 5.02 -3.04
N SER A 60 -8.28 4.42 -2.57
CA SER A 60 -8.24 3.15 -1.84
C SER A 60 -7.68 2.02 -2.70
N VAL A 61 -8.06 1.96 -3.98
CA VAL A 61 -7.52 0.96 -4.92
C VAL A 61 -6.01 1.07 -4.99
N GLN A 62 -5.49 2.29 -5.15
CA GLN A 62 -4.04 2.50 -5.25
C GLN A 62 -3.31 2.11 -3.98
N VAL A 63 -3.84 2.46 -2.82
CA VAL A 63 -3.21 2.11 -1.53
C VAL A 63 -3.20 0.59 -1.34
N HIS A 64 -4.32 -0.09 -1.60
CA HIS A 64 -4.37 -1.56 -1.48
C HIS A 64 -3.34 -2.25 -2.37
N LEU A 65 -3.15 -1.77 -3.59
CA LEU A 65 -2.24 -2.41 -4.54
C LEU A 65 -0.77 -2.03 -4.33
N ALA A 66 -0.51 -0.89 -3.69
CA ALA A 66 0.86 -0.39 -3.51
C ALA A 66 1.72 -1.33 -2.65
N GLY A 67 1.15 -2.00 -1.66
CA GLY A 67 1.87 -2.98 -0.84
C GLY A 67 2.41 -4.13 -1.67
N PRO A 68 1.54 -4.88 -2.35
CA PRO A 68 2.00 -5.97 -3.23
C PRO A 68 2.99 -5.51 -4.30
N VAL A 69 2.75 -4.35 -4.92
CA VAL A 69 3.66 -3.83 -5.96
C VAL A 69 5.03 -3.51 -5.38
N ALA A 70 5.10 -2.92 -4.18
CA ALA A 70 6.37 -2.67 -3.51
C ALA A 70 7.16 -3.96 -3.27
N GLU A 71 6.48 -5.03 -2.85
CA GLU A 71 7.12 -6.34 -2.71
C GLU A 71 7.65 -6.88 -4.04
N MET A 72 6.86 -6.75 -5.12
CA MET A 72 7.30 -7.18 -6.46
C MET A 72 8.59 -6.49 -6.87
N ILE A 73 8.66 -5.17 -6.65
CA ILE A 73 9.85 -4.40 -7.03
C ILE A 73 11.04 -4.82 -6.18
N TYR A 74 10.86 -4.94 -4.88
CA TYR A 74 11.94 -5.32 -3.98
C TYR A 74 12.48 -6.72 -4.27
N SER A 75 11.59 -7.69 -4.48
CA SER A 75 11.98 -9.08 -4.77
C SER A 75 12.47 -9.29 -6.20
N GLY A 76 12.11 -8.38 -7.11
CA GLY A 76 12.41 -8.51 -8.53
C GLY A 76 11.50 -9.49 -9.27
N GLU A 77 10.42 -9.96 -8.63
CA GLU A 77 9.52 -10.98 -9.20
C GLU A 77 8.14 -10.40 -9.46
N PRO A 78 7.73 -10.29 -10.74
CA PRO A 78 6.45 -9.69 -11.12
C PRO A 78 5.29 -10.68 -11.06
N TYR A 79 4.82 -11.00 -9.87
CA TYR A 79 3.65 -11.85 -9.70
C TYR A 79 2.35 -11.06 -9.83
N HIS A 80 1.28 -11.73 -10.25
CA HIS A 80 -0.06 -11.16 -10.23
C HIS A 80 -0.61 -11.22 -8.80
N PRO A 81 -1.12 -10.09 -8.24
CA PRO A 81 -1.56 -10.06 -6.83
C PRO A 81 -2.62 -11.11 -6.47
N ALA A 82 -3.48 -11.48 -7.41
CA ALA A 82 -4.52 -12.48 -7.16
C ALA A 82 -3.97 -13.88 -6.87
N PHE A 83 -2.73 -14.17 -7.29
CA PHE A 83 -2.14 -15.50 -7.16
C PHE A 83 -1.20 -15.67 -5.97
N ILE A 84 -0.99 -14.60 -5.21
CA ILE A 84 -0.12 -14.65 -4.02
C ILE A 84 -1.01 -14.59 -2.78
N ALA A 85 -0.95 -15.63 -1.95
CA ALA A 85 -1.82 -15.78 -0.79
C ALA A 85 -1.71 -14.58 0.18
N GLU A 86 -0.50 -14.10 0.41
CA GLU A 86 -0.22 -12.97 1.31
C GLU A 86 -0.80 -11.65 0.81
N TRP A 87 -1.14 -11.55 -0.48
CA TRP A 87 -1.69 -10.34 -1.10
C TRP A 87 -3.19 -10.47 -1.39
N SER A 88 -3.82 -11.59 -1.03
CA SER A 88 -5.23 -11.84 -1.36
C SER A 88 -6.18 -10.82 -0.74
N ALA A 89 -5.91 -10.38 0.49
CA ALA A 89 -6.72 -9.36 1.15
C ALA A 89 -6.61 -8.00 0.44
N ASP A 90 -5.41 -7.63 -0.01
CA ASP A 90 -5.18 -6.38 -0.75
C ASP A 90 -5.87 -6.42 -2.10
N TRP A 91 -5.78 -7.54 -2.81
CA TRP A 91 -6.46 -7.73 -4.08
C TRP A 91 -7.98 -7.62 -3.91
N ALA A 92 -8.54 -8.32 -2.92
CA ALA A 92 -9.98 -8.26 -2.62
C ALA A 92 -10.43 -6.86 -2.21
N GLY A 93 -9.61 -6.16 -1.42
CA GLY A 93 -9.88 -4.78 -1.03
C GLY A 93 -9.92 -3.84 -2.23
N ALA A 94 -8.98 -4.00 -3.15
CA ALA A 94 -8.95 -3.20 -4.39
C ALA A 94 -10.17 -3.47 -5.26
N LEU A 95 -10.57 -4.74 -5.45
CA LEU A 95 -11.77 -5.10 -6.20
C LEU A 95 -13.02 -4.49 -5.59
N SER A 96 -13.17 -4.60 -4.27
CA SER A 96 -14.32 -4.06 -3.55
C SER A 96 -14.39 -2.54 -3.68
N ALA A 97 -13.27 -1.85 -3.47
CA ALA A 97 -13.21 -0.39 -3.59
C ALA A 97 -13.57 0.08 -5.01
N ALA A 98 -13.17 -0.65 -6.02
CA ALA A 98 -13.38 -0.27 -7.41
C ALA A 98 -14.81 -0.50 -7.92
N GLU A 99 -15.71 -1.15 -7.14
CA GLU A 99 -17.08 -1.45 -7.58
C GLU A 99 -17.84 -0.21 -8.02
N ILE A 100 -17.76 0.89 -7.29
CA ILE A 100 -18.47 2.11 -7.63
C ILE A 100 -17.89 2.81 -8.87
N LEU A 101 -16.61 2.53 -9.18
CA LEU A 101 -15.95 3.12 -10.34
C LEU A 101 -16.28 2.35 -11.61
N ILE A 102 -16.25 1.03 -11.52
CA ILE A 102 -16.45 0.13 -12.66
C ILE A 102 -17.33 -1.04 -12.18
N PRO A 103 -18.67 -0.94 -12.37
CA PRO A 103 -19.59 -1.99 -11.93
C PRO A 103 -19.42 -3.34 -12.62
N ASP A 104 -19.00 -3.35 -13.89
CA ASP A 104 -18.78 -4.60 -14.61
C ASP A 104 -17.52 -5.30 -14.10
N GLU A 105 -17.66 -6.55 -13.65
CA GLU A 105 -16.58 -7.28 -13.01
C GLU A 105 -15.36 -7.48 -13.91
N ARG A 106 -15.56 -7.88 -15.15
CA ARG A 106 -14.46 -8.08 -16.11
C ARG A 106 -13.68 -6.82 -16.37
N LYS A 107 -14.41 -5.71 -16.58
CA LYS A 107 -13.79 -4.39 -16.80
C LYS A 107 -13.09 -3.92 -15.54
N ARG A 108 -13.64 -4.23 -14.37
CA ARG A 108 -13.04 -3.86 -13.08
C ARG A 108 -11.69 -4.57 -12.87
N VAL A 109 -11.64 -5.87 -13.12
CA VAL A 109 -10.38 -6.64 -13.03
C VAL A 109 -9.33 -6.07 -14.00
N ALA A 110 -9.72 -5.83 -15.25
CA ALA A 110 -8.82 -5.26 -16.25
C ALA A 110 -8.30 -3.88 -15.84
N HIS A 111 -9.16 -3.05 -15.25
CA HIS A 111 -8.79 -1.72 -14.75
C HIS A 111 -7.77 -1.83 -13.62
N ILE A 112 -8.00 -2.72 -12.66
CA ILE A 112 -7.09 -2.93 -11.52
C ILE A 112 -5.74 -3.46 -12.01
N GLU A 113 -5.72 -4.35 -12.98
CA GLU A 113 -4.47 -4.84 -13.56
C GLU A 113 -3.67 -3.70 -14.21
N GLN A 114 -4.34 -2.74 -14.85
CA GLN A 114 -3.68 -1.56 -15.41
C GLN A 114 -3.11 -0.66 -14.31
N ILE A 115 -3.81 -0.55 -13.17
CA ILE A 115 -3.31 0.21 -12.02
C ILE A 115 -2.06 -0.46 -11.44
N VAL A 116 -2.01 -1.77 -11.36
CA VAL A 116 -0.81 -2.51 -10.92
C VAL A 116 0.39 -2.14 -11.81
N ILE A 117 0.20 -2.13 -13.12
CA ILE A 117 1.26 -1.77 -14.08
C ILE A 117 1.72 -0.32 -13.86
N ALA A 118 0.76 0.59 -13.71
CA ALA A 118 1.06 2.01 -13.48
C ALA A 118 1.80 2.24 -12.15
N LEU A 119 1.38 1.56 -11.08
CA LEU A 119 2.04 1.64 -9.77
C LEU A 119 3.45 1.07 -9.82
N HIS A 120 3.64 -0.04 -10.52
CA HIS A 120 4.97 -0.64 -10.67
C HIS A 120 5.95 0.37 -11.28
N ARG A 121 5.50 1.10 -12.30
CA ARG A 121 6.30 2.16 -12.91
C ARG A 121 6.50 3.36 -11.98
N HIS A 122 5.42 3.79 -11.32
CA HIS A 122 5.45 4.96 -10.43
C HIS A 122 6.38 4.74 -9.23
N LEU A 123 6.26 3.60 -8.56
CA LEU A 123 7.05 3.32 -7.35
C LEU A 123 8.54 3.10 -7.66
N GLN A 124 8.89 2.72 -8.88
CA GLN A 124 10.29 2.56 -9.29
C GLN A 124 10.99 3.87 -9.62
N ALA A 125 10.25 4.98 -9.72
CA ALA A 125 10.84 6.26 -10.08
C ALA A 125 11.93 6.68 -9.09
N ASP A 126 12.97 7.34 -9.59
CA ASP A 126 14.16 7.73 -8.81
C ASP A 126 13.84 8.69 -7.66
N ASP A 127 12.73 9.40 -7.72
CA ASP A 127 12.27 10.31 -6.68
C ASP A 127 11.27 9.67 -5.71
N VAL A 128 10.79 8.45 -5.99
CA VAL A 128 9.79 7.75 -5.19
C VAL A 128 10.38 6.58 -4.42
N TRP A 129 11.10 5.69 -5.11
CA TRP A 129 11.65 4.50 -4.47
C TRP A 129 12.54 4.78 -3.25
N PRO A 130 13.43 5.79 -3.26
CA PRO A 130 14.23 6.09 -2.07
C PRO A 130 13.38 6.43 -0.84
N ALA A 131 12.24 7.10 -1.01
CA ALA A 131 11.33 7.40 0.08
C ALA A 131 10.70 6.11 0.65
N LEU A 132 10.28 5.21 -0.22
CA LEU A 132 9.72 3.92 0.16
C LEU A 132 10.77 3.07 0.90
N ALA A 133 11.97 3.00 0.36
CA ALA A 133 13.09 2.27 0.98
C ALA A 133 13.44 2.83 2.36
N ALA A 134 13.39 4.16 2.52
CA ALA A 134 13.64 4.79 3.81
C ALA A 134 12.59 4.38 4.85
N LEU A 135 11.31 4.34 4.48
CA LEU A 135 10.27 3.83 5.37
C LEU A 135 10.50 2.38 5.74
N ALA A 136 10.84 1.54 4.77
CA ALA A 136 11.12 0.12 5.02
C ALA A 136 12.29 -0.06 5.98
N ASP A 137 13.38 0.71 5.80
CA ASP A 137 14.56 0.66 6.67
C ASP A 137 14.21 1.05 8.10
N HIS A 138 13.40 2.09 8.28
CA HIS A 138 12.96 2.52 9.61
C HIS A 138 12.02 1.50 10.27
N LEU A 139 11.17 0.84 9.49
CA LEU A 139 10.34 -0.25 10.00
C LEU A 139 11.18 -1.44 10.46
N LEU A 140 12.23 -1.78 9.72
CA LEU A 140 13.15 -2.84 10.12
C LEU A 140 13.91 -2.50 11.39
N ALA A 141 14.24 -1.23 11.59
CA ALA A 141 14.96 -0.78 12.78
C ALA A 141 14.05 -0.64 14.01
N HIS A 142 12.81 -0.21 13.86
CA HIS A 142 11.93 0.20 14.95
C HIS A 142 10.65 -0.62 15.07
N GLU A 143 10.37 -1.50 14.13
CA GLU A 143 9.17 -2.34 14.06
C GLU A 143 7.87 -1.57 13.78
N SER A 144 7.69 -0.40 14.39
CA SER A 144 6.48 0.43 14.20
C SER A 144 6.85 1.90 14.09
N LEU A 145 6.09 2.63 13.28
CA LEU A 145 6.23 4.08 13.12
C LEU A 145 4.86 4.73 13.31
N ASP A 146 4.80 5.76 14.15
CA ASP A 146 3.58 6.57 14.31
C ASP A 146 3.51 7.66 13.22
N ALA A 147 2.44 8.46 13.26
CA ALA A 147 2.21 9.50 12.25
C ALA A 147 3.37 10.51 12.15
N GLU A 148 3.87 10.96 13.28
CA GLU A 148 4.98 11.92 13.32
C GLU A 148 6.26 11.32 12.75
N GLN A 149 6.57 10.09 13.10
CA GLN A 149 7.75 9.38 12.60
C GLN A 149 7.67 9.16 11.09
N VAL A 150 6.51 8.79 10.56
CA VAL A 150 6.32 8.65 9.11
C VAL A 150 6.59 9.97 8.40
N GLU A 151 6.05 11.06 8.90
CA GLU A 151 6.27 12.39 8.32
C GLU A 151 7.74 12.79 8.35
N GLU A 152 8.42 12.56 9.47
CA GLU A 152 9.84 12.85 9.61
C GLU A 152 10.70 12.06 8.61
N VAL A 153 10.40 10.77 8.44
CA VAL A 153 11.13 9.92 7.48
C VAL A 153 10.94 10.41 6.05
N LEU A 154 9.73 10.82 5.70
CA LEU A 154 9.39 11.21 4.33
C LEU A 154 9.77 12.64 3.97
N GLU A 155 9.93 13.52 4.97
CA GLU A 155 10.22 14.95 4.75
C GLU A 155 11.38 15.21 3.76
N PRO A 156 12.53 14.53 3.84
CA PRO A 156 13.62 14.78 2.90
C PRO A 156 13.33 14.44 1.44
N TYR A 157 12.28 13.67 1.18
CA TYR A 157 11.97 13.14 -0.15
C TYR A 157 10.77 13.81 -0.80
N ILE A 158 9.98 14.57 -0.04
CA ILE A 158 8.69 15.12 -0.51
C ILE A 158 8.56 16.61 -0.26
#